data_f2aa79c914fd6b7dcc3a7e61a0f76a5a
#
_entry.id   f2aa79c914fd6b7dcc3a7e61a0f76a5a
#
_cell.length_a   1.000
_cell.length_b   1.000
_cell.length_c   1.000
_cell.angle_alpha   90.00
_cell.angle_beta   90.00
_cell.angle_gamma   90.00
#
_symmetry.space_group_name_H-M   'P 1'
#
loop_
_entity.id
_entity.type
_entity.pdbx_description
1 polymer ?
#
loop_
_entity_poly.entity_id
_entity_poly.type
_entity_poly.pdbx_seq_one_letter_code
_entity_poly.pdbx_strand_id
1 'polypeptide(L)'
;RDAISDDNNVWNTYAMNLLKDIDRDYLKKMFLSFVLGAGLHGTRAVRANREKYKCNIPWLMLIDPTSACNMNCKGCWAAEYGHKLNLTYDEINNVINQGVELGTHLYMFTGGEPLIRKNDILRLCREHKNCTFLAYTNATLIDQKFCDDMKDVGNLTLALSIEGSEESNDFRRGTGAYERTIKAMELLKKNKCIYGLSICYTSQNVDKVTSDEFIDLMIDKGAKFALYFNYMPVGTGAVEELIPTPEQRTHMYFWLKKMRNGKTGKPLFVMDFQDDGEYVGGCIAGGRNYFHINSAGDI
;
A
#
# COMPACT_ATOMS: atom_id res chain seq x y z
N ARG A 1 -24.14 6.59 1.78
CA ARG A 1 -24.87 7.20 0.64
C ARG A 1 -24.91 8.72 0.78
N ASP A 2 -25.21 9.23 1.98
CA ASP A 2 -25.39 10.67 2.23
C ASP A 2 -24.08 11.47 2.07
N ALA A 3 -22.94 10.93 2.48
CA ALA A 3 -21.63 11.61 2.38
C ALA A 3 -21.16 11.84 0.92
N ILE A 4 -21.56 10.99 -0.02
CA ILE A 4 -21.18 11.15 -1.45
C ILE A 4 -22.18 12.06 -2.18
N SER A 5 -23.40 12.19 -1.66
CA SER A 5 -24.44 13.02 -2.26
C SER A 5 -24.45 14.48 -1.77
N ASP A 6 -23.66 14.80 -0.75
CA ASP A 6 -23.51 16.15 -0.19
C ASP A 6 -22.26 16.81 -0.77
N ASP A 7 -22.45 17.83 -1.61
CA ASP A 7 -21.37 18.56 -2.29
C ASP A 7 -20.42 19.27 -1.31
N ASN A 8 -20.83 19.49 -0.07
CA ASN A 8 -19.99 20.08 0.97
C ASN A 8 -19.20 19.03 1.76
N ASN A 9 -19.42 17.74 1.50
CA ASN A 9 -18.74 16.67 2.20
C ASN A 9 -17.39 16.36 1.55
N VAL A 10 -16.33 16.24 2.37
CA VAL A 10 -14.98 15.93 1.89
C VAL A 10 -14.93 14.63 1.08
N TRP A 11 -15.77 13.64 1.38
CA TRP A 11 -15.83 12.37 0.66
C TRP A 11 -16.51 12.48 -0.70
N ASN A 12 -17.41 13.45 -0.90
CA ASN A 12 -17.87 13.84 -2.24
C ASN A 12 -16.69 14.42 -3.03
N THR A 13 -15.98 15.39 -2.48
CA THR A 13 -14.77 15.97 -3.10
C THR A 13 -13.76 14.87 -3.45
N TYR A 14 -13.51 13.91 -2.55
CA TYR A 14 -12.63 12.75 -2.80
C TYR A 14 -13.10 11.93 -4.00
N ALA A 15 -14.38 11.57 -4.05
CA ALA A 15 -14.94 10.79 -5.15
C ALA A 15 -14.86 11.54 -6.49
N MET A 16 -15.16 12.85 -6.48
CA MET A 16 -15.05 13.68 -7.68
C MET A 16 -13.59 13.83 -8.15
N ASN A 17 -12.64 13.92 -7.23
CA ASN A 17 -11.22 13.95 -7.55
C ASN A 17 -10.75 12.63 -8.18
N LEU A 18 -11.24 11.47 -7.72
CA LEU A 18 -10.95 10.19 -8.38
C LEU A 18 -11.43 10.18 -9.84
N LEU A 19 -12.66 10.64 -10.08
CA LEU A 19 -13.24 10.68 -11.44
C LEU A 19 -12.55 11.67 -12.38
N LYS A 20 -12.03 12.78 -11.85
CA LYS A 20 -11.37 13.84 -12.61
C LYS A 20 -9.90 13.54 -12.89
N ASP A 21 -9.18 13.07 -11.88
CA ASP A 21 -7.72 13.00 -11.89
C ASP A 21 -7.18 11.69 -12.47
N ILE A 22 -7.98 10.63 -12.43
CA ILE A 22 -7.54 9.29 -12.86
C ILE A 22 -8.03 8.97 -14.27
N ASP A 23 -7.22 8.22 -15.02
CA ASP A 23 -7.63 7.68 -16.31
C ASP A 23 -8.90 6.85 -16.15
N ARG A 24 -9.89 7.10 -17.02
CA ARG A 24 -11.24 6.55 -16.86
C ARG A 24 -11.27 5.03 -17.05
N ASP A 25 -10.53 4.50 -18.01
CA ASP A 25 -10.51 3.07 -18.28
C ASP A 25 -9.74 2.33 -17.19
N TYR A 26 -8.65 2.93 -16.71
CA TYR A 26 -7.90 2.41 -15.58
C TYR A 26 -8.77 2.40 -14.31
N LEU A 27 -9.44 3.49 -13.98
CA LEU A 27 -10.34 3.57 -12.82
C LEU A 27 -11.47 2.53 -12.89
N LYS A 28 -12.05 2.33 -14.09
CA LYS A 28 -13.08 1.32 -14.32
C LYS A 28 -12.55 -0.11 -14.08
N LYS A 29 -11.38 -0.45 -14.62
CA LYS A 29 -10.76 -1.77 -14.42
C LYS A 29 -10.43 -1.99 -12.94
N MET A 30 -9.86 -0.98 -12.27
CA MET A 30 -9.58 -1.04 -10.83
C MET A 30 -10.85 -1.21 -10.00
N PHE A 31 -11.93 -0.51 -10.33
CA PHE A 31 -13.22 -0.68 -9.65
C PHE A 31 -13.75 -2.12 -9.84
N LEU A 32 -13.67 -2.67 -11.04
CA LEU A 32 -14.13 -4.03 -11.31
C LEU A 32 -13.31 -5.08 -10.55
N SER A 33 -11.98 -4.97 -10.51
CA SER A 33 -11.13 -5.92 -9.79
C SER A 33 -11.23 -5.75 -8.27
N PHE A 34 -11.19 -4.52 -7.75
CA PHE A 34 -11.17 -4.27 -6.32
C PHE A 34 -12.56 -4.38 -5.68
N VAL A 35 -13.56 -3.64 -6.19
CA VAL A 35 -14.88 -3.59 -5.54
C VAL A 35 -15.67 -4.85 -5.86
N LEU A 36 -15.75 -5.26 -7.12
CA LEU A 36 -16.51 -6.43 -7.50
C LEU A 36 -15.71 -7.72 -7.30
N GLY A 37 -14.44 -7.77 -7.72
CA GLY A 37 -13.58 -8.93 -7.58
C GLY A 37 -13.28 -9.23 -6.10
N ALA A 38 -12.42 -8.45 -5.48
CA ALA A 38 -11.99 -8.69 -4.09
C ALA A 38 -13.10 -8.41 -3.06
N GLY A 39 -13.83 -7.29 -3.22
CA GLY A 39 -14.85 -6.86 -2.26
C GLY A 39 -16.10 -7.74 -2.23
N LEU A 40 -16.75 -7.97 -3.35
CA LEU A 40 -18.02 -8.71 -3.39
C LEU A 40 -17.82 -10.20 -3.64
N HIS A 41 -17.26 -10.57 -4.78
CA HIS A 41 -17.12 -11.99 -5.15
C HIS A 41 -16.13 -12.71 -4.23
N GLY A 42 -14.97 -12.14 -4.00
CA GLY A 42 -13.95 -12.71 -3.14
C GLY A 42 -14.42 -12.89 -1.71
N THR A 43 -15.03 -11.86 -1.11
CA THR A 43 -15.57 -11.97 0.26
C THR A 43 -16.63 -13.06 0.41
N ARG A 44 -17.50 -13.23 -0.59
CA ARG A 44 -18.51 -14.32 -0.58
C ARG A 44 -17.84 -15.70 -0.68
N ALA A 45 -16.88 -15.85 -1.58
CA ALA A 45 -16.14 -17.10 -1.75
C ALA A 45 -15.31 -17.46 -0.51
N VAL A 46 -14.62 -16.49 0.09
CA VAL A 46 -13.86 -16.67 1.35
C VAL A 46 -14.80 -17.15 2.46
N ARG A 47 -15.98 -16.57 2.63
CA ARG A 47 -16.95 -17.00 3.65
C ARG A 47 -17.41 -18.45 3.42
N ALA A 48 -17.80 -18.80 2.19
CA ALA A 48 -18.22 -20.16 1.85
C ALA A 48 -17.11 -21.19 2.06
N ASN A 49 -15.89 -20.86 1.67
CA ASN A 49 -14.75 -21.75 1.83
C ASN A 49 -14.29 -21.89 3.29
N ARG A 50 -14.40 -20.84 4.13
CA ARG A 50 -14.18 -20.96 5.58
C ARG A 50 -15.11 -22.01 6.22
N GLU A 51 -16.38 -22.02 5.82
CA GLU A 51 -17.34 -23.04 6.31
C GLU A 51 -17.02 -24.43 5.76
N LYS A 52 -16.68 -24.54 4.48
CA LYS A 52 -16.32 -25.81 3.82
C LYS A 52 -15.10 -26.47 4.43
N TYR A 53 -14.02 -25.70 4.61
CA TYR A 53 -12.72 -26.22 5.06
C TYR A 53 -12.54 -26.14 6.57
N LYS A 54 -13.48 -25.54 7.32
CA LYS A 54 -13.43 -25.36 8.78
C LYS A 54 -12.17 -24.65 9.26
N CYS A 55 -11.61 -23.79 8.44
CA CYS A 55 -10.43 -22.98 8.76
C CYS A 55 -10.64 -21.53 8.31
N ASN A 56 -9.79 -20.64 8.84
CA ASN A 56 -9.81 -19.26 8.40
C ASN A 56 -9.12 -19.15 7.03
N ILE A 57 -9.67 -18.32 6.16
CA ILE A 57 -9.10 -17.99 4.85
C ILE A 57 -8.89 -16.47 4.82
N PRO A 58 -7.67 -15.99 4.58
CA PRO A 58 -7.36 -14.57 4.55
C PRO A 58 -8.03 -13.88 3.37
N TRP A 59 -8.34 -12.61 3.54
CA TRP A 59 -8.90 -11.78 2.48
C TRP A 59 -7.83 -11.22 1.54
N LEU A 60 -6.60 -11.08 2.05
CA LEU A 60 -5.46 -10.57 1.30
C LEU A 60 -4.20 -11.42 1.58
N MET A 61 -3.29 -11.47 0.62
CA MET A 61 -1.96 -12.05 0.79
C MET A 61 -0.88 -11.00 0.52
N LEU A 62 0.11 -10.95 1.41
CA LEU A 62 1.31 -10.13 1.28
C LEU A 62 2.44 -11.04 0.79
N ILE A 63 3.11 -10.65 -0.29
CA ILE A 63 4.13 -11.50 -0.94
C ILE A 63 5.38 -10.66 -1.18
N ASP A 64 6.55 -11.21 -0.85
CA ASP A 64 7.85 -10.66 -1.20
C ASP A 64 8.40 -11.34 -2.45
N PRO A 65 8.26 -10.75 -3.64
CA PRO A 65 8.78 -11.35 -4.86
C PRO A 65 10.30 -11.51 -4.85
N THR A 66 10.97 -10.66 -4.09
CA THR A 66 12.44 -10.61 -3.96
C THR A 66 12.86 -9.93 -2.65
N SER A 67 13.97 -10.34 -2.08
CA SER A 67 14.64 -9.59 -1.02
C SER A 67 15.61 -8.54 -1.56
N ALA A 68 15.89 -8.52 -2.88
CA ALA A 68 16.77 -7.53 -3.48
C ALA A 68 16.14 -6.13 -3.40
N CYS A 69 16.96 -5.15 -3.02
CA CYS A 69 16.60 -3.75 -2.98
C CYS A 69 17.75 -2.89 -3.51
N ASN A 70 17.43 -1.82 -4.20
CA ASN A 70 18.40 -0.83 -4.68
C ASN A 70 18.62 0.33 -3.70
N MET A 71 18.10 0.21 -2.47
CA MET A 71 18.27 1.15 -1.37
C MET A 71 18.70 0.43 -0.09
N ASN A 72 19.23 1.20 0.87
CA ASN A 72 19.66 0.71 2.19
C ASN A 72 19.12 1.66 3.28
N CYS A 73 17.82 1.58 3.54
CA CYS A 73 17.13 2.47 4.48
C CYS A 73 17.46 2.11 5.93
N LYS A 74 17.65 3.12 6.80
CA LYS A 74 17.85 2.92 8.24
C LYS A 74 16.64 2.23 8.87
N GLY A 75 16.88 1.18 9.64
CA GLY A 75 15.82 0.42 10.31
C GLY A 75 14.86 -0.27 9.35
N CYS A 76 15.32 -0.68 8.18
CA CYS A 76 14.51 -1.44 7.25
C CYS A 76 14.33 -2.87 7.77
N TRP A 77 13.10 -3.29 8.04
CA TRP A 77 12.79 -4.63 8.51
C TRP A 77 13.19 -5.73 7.51
N ALA A 78 13.11 -5.43 6.20
CA ALA A 78 13.44 -6.38 5.14
C ALA A 78 14.97 -6.56 4.95
N ALA A 79 15.81 -5.73 5.56
CA ALA A 79 17.26 -5.86 5.47
C ALA A 79 17.79 -7.19 6.05
N GLU A 80 17.03 -7.82 6.95
CA GLU A 80 17.37 -9.11 7.56
C GLU A 80 17.45 -10.25 6.55
N TYR A 81 16.62 -10.22 5.50
CA TYR A 81 16.60 -11.28 4.48
C TYR A 81 17.75 -11.19 3.45
N GLY A 82 18.63 -10.18 3.58
CA GLY A 82 19.68 -9.92 2.60
C GLY A 82 19.12 -9.49 1.23
N HIS A 83 19.87 -9.79 0.14
CA HIS A 83 19.50 -9.29 -1.20
C HIS A 83 19.47 -10.40 -2.27
N LYS A 84 19.42 -11.67 -1.90
CA LYS A 84 19.62 -12.79 -2.83
C LYS A 84 18.41 -13.71 -2.98
N LEU A 85 17.42 -13.60 -2.10
CA LEU A 85 16.26 -14.46 -2.12
C LEU A 85 15.25 -13.97 -3.17
N ASN A 86 14.69 -14.90 -3.92
CA ASN A 86 13.70 -14.61 -4.94
C ASN A 86 12.72 -15.77 -5.06
N LEU A 87 11.44 -15.47 -5.07
CA LEU A 87 10.44 -16.38 -5.58
C LEU A 87 10.49 -16.39 -7.10
N THR A 88 10.32 -17.55 -7.71
CA THR A 88 10.12 -17.64 -9.15
C THR A 88 8.74 -17.09 -9.55
N TYR A 89 8.59 -16.74 -10.83
CA TYR A 89 7.28 -16.35 -11.36
C TYR A 89 6.23 -17.45 -11.08
N ASP A 90 6.57 -18.70 -11.34
CA ASP A 90 5.65 -19.84 -11.23
C ASP A 90 5.23 -20.08 -9.77
N GLU A 91 6.11 -19.91 -8.79
CA GLU A 91 5.76 -19.96 -7.36
C GLU A 91 4.75 -18.90 -6.98
N ILE A 92 5.00 -17.63 -7.36
CA ILE A 92 4.07 -16.54 -7.09
C ILE A 92 2.73 -16.78 -7.78
N ASN A 93 2.75 -17.17 -9.05
CA ASN A 93 1.55 -17.46 -9.83
C ASN A 93 0.74 -18.61 -9.24
N ASN A 94 1.41 -19.66 -8.75
CA ASN A 94 0.75 -20.78 -8.08
C ASN A 94 0.08 -20.36 -6.75
N VAL A 95 0.73 -19.52 -5.95
CA VAL A 95 0.15 -18.94 -4.74
C VAL A 95 -1.13 -18.14 -5.07
N ILE A 96 -1.08 -17.32 -6.13
CA ILE A 96 -2.24 -16.53 -6.56
C ILE A 96 -3.36 -17.44 -7.05
N ASN A 97 -3.07 -18.47 -7.84
CA ASN A 97 -4.08 -19.42 -8.30
C ASN A 97 -4.79 -20.12 -7.13
N GLN A 98 -4.06 -20.64 -6.16
CA GLN A 98 -4.62 -21.24 -4.95
C GLN A 98 -5.45 -20.23 -4.14
N GLY A 99 -4.94 -18.99 -4.01
CA GLY A 99 -5.66 -17.92 -3.35
C GLY A 99 -7.01 -17.62 -4.02
N VAL A 100 -7.03 -17.54 -5.35
CA VAL A 100 -8.26 -17.31 -6.15
C VAL A 100 -9.26 -18.43 -5.95
N GLU A 101 -8.84 -19.70 -5.94
CA GLU A 101 -9.69 -20.85 -5.65
C GLU A 101 -10.34 -20.76 -4.24
N LEU A 102 -9.61 -20.21 -3.27
CA LEU A 102 -10.09 -19.98 -1.91
C LEU A 102 -10.93 -18.70 -1.77
N GLY A 103 -10.92 -17.82 -2.78
CA GLY A 103 -11.67 -16.56 -2.81
C GLY A 103 -10.83 -15.32 -2.49
N THR A 104 -9.53 -15.44 -2.28
CA THR A 104 -8.62 -14.30 -2.09
C THR A 104 -8.32 -13.66 -3.44
N HIS A 105 -8.66 -12.37 -3.59
CA HIS A 105 -8.49 -11.60 -4.83
C HIS A 105 -7.73 -10.29 -4.61
N LEU A 106 -7.13 -10.10 -3.44
CA LEU A 106 -6.29 -8.95 -3.13
C LEU A 106 -4.88 -9.44 -2.76
N TYR A 107 -3.89 -8.92 -3.47
CA TYR A 107 -2.48 -9.26 -3.27
C TYR A 107 -1.66 -7.99 -3.11
N MET A 108 -0.75 -8.00 -2.16
CA MET A 108 0.18 -6.89 -1.93
C MET A 108 1.61 -7.39 -2.11
N PHE A 109 2.42 -6.65 -2.87
CA PHE A 109 3.83 -6.94 -3.05
C PHE A 109 4.68 -6.00 -2.19
N THR A 110 5.61 -6.60 -1.44
CA THR A 110 6.60 -5.91 -0.60
C THR A 110 7.95 -6.61 -0.70
N GLY A 111 8.73 -6.74 0.37
CA GLY A 111 10.03 -7.39 0.38
C GLY A 111 11.18 -6.39 0.36
N GLY A 112 12.15 -6.57 -0.54
CA GLY A 112 13.15 -5.57 -0.88
C GLY A 112 12.51 -4.41 -1.66
N GLU A 113 12.77 -4.36 -2.95
CA GLU A 113 12.04 -3.47 -3.86
C GLU A 113 11.28 -4.31 -4.90
N PRO A 114 9.96 -4.44 -4.81
CA PRO A 114 9.20 -5.31 -5.68
C PRO A 114 9.27 -4.90 -7.16
N LEU A 115 9.47 -3.62 -7.48
CA LEU A 115 9.59 -3.18 -8.86
C LEU A 115 10.90 -3.60 -9.56
N ILE A 116 11.86 -4.20 -8.86
CA ILE A 116 12.94 -4.97 -9.49
C ILE A 116 12.34 -6.12 -10.34
N ARG A 117 11.21 -6.66 -9.89
CA ARG A 117 10.44 -7.72 -10.57
C ARG A 117 9.21 -7.16 -11.31
N LYS A 118 9.23 -5.86 -11.74
CA LYS A 118 8.06 -5.19 -12.36
C LYS A 118 7.49 -5.94 -13.56
N ASN A 119 8.31 -6.61 -14.35
CA ASN A 119 7.84 -7.39 -15.52
C ASN A 119 7.00 -8.61 -15.10
N ASP A 120 7.41 -9.31 -14.03
CA ASP A 120 6.65 -10.43 -13.49
C ASP A 120 5.35 -9.96 -12.86
N ILE A 121 5.39 -8.85 -12.10
CA ILE A 121 4.19 -8.24 -11.50
C ILE A 121 3.18 -7.84 -12.58
N LEU A 122 3.63 -7.18 -13.65
CA LEU A 122 2.76 -6.81 -14.77
C LEU A 122 2.20 -8.04 -15.49
N ARG A 123 2.98 -9.10 -15.62
CA ARG A 123 2.52 -10.37 -16.19
C ARG A 123 1.44 -11.00 -15.30
N LEU A 124 1.64 -11.07 -13.98
CA LEU A 124 0.63 -11.54 -13.01
C LEU A 124 -0.67 -10.72 -13.12
N CYS A 125 -0.56 -9.40 -13.22
CA CYS A 125 -1.73 -8.52 -13.40
C CYS A 125 -2.51 -8.84 -14.67
N ARG A 126 -1.84 -9.16 -15.79
CA ARG A 126 -2.48 -9.53 -17.07
C ARG A 126 -3.18 -10.88 -16.98
N GLU A 127 -2.60 -11.85 -16.29
CA GLU A 127 -3.13 -13.20 -16.15
C GLU A 127 -4.29 -13.26 -15.14
N HIS A 128 -4.24 -12.44 -14.08
CA HIS A 128 -5.24 -12.42 -12.99
C HIS A 128 -6.10 -11.15 -12.98
N LYS A 129 -6.85 -10.90 -14.05
CA LYS A 129 -7.66 -9.68 -14.22
C LYS A 129 -8.74 -9.46 -13.14
N ASN A 130 -9.17 -10.53 -12.46
CA ASN A 130 -10.16 -10.46 -11.39
C ASN A 130 -9.52 -10.17 -10.02
N CYS A 131 -8.20 -10.14 -9.93
CA CYS A 131 -7.45 -9.79 -8.74
C CYS A 131 -7.02 -8.33 -8.78
N THR A 132 -6.87 -7.73 -7.60
CA THR A 132 -6.26 -6.42 -7.43
C THR A 132 -4.89 -6.58 -6.79
N PHE A 133 -3.95 -5.82 -7.31
CA PHE A 133 -2.57 -5.81 -6.84
C PHE A 133 -2.18 -4.43 -6.32
N LEU A 134 -1.44 -4.41 -5.21
CA LEU A 134 -0.79 -3.22 -4.68
C LEU A 134 0.69 -3.51 -4.49
N ALA A 135 1.58 -2.62 -4.92
CA ALA A 135 3.01 -2.76 -4.65
C ALA A 135 3.50 -1.60 -3.79
N TYR A 136 4.16 -1.94 -2.68
CA TYR A 136 4.91 -0.97 -1.88
C TYR A 136 6.25 -0.73 -2.57
N THR A 137 6.59 0.51 -2.86
CA THR A 137 7.80 0.80 -3.64
C THR A 137 8.52 2.04 -3.16
N ASN A 138 9.84 2.02 -3.28
CA ASN A 138 10.68 3.21 -3.08
C ASN A 138 10.60 4.20 -4.27
N ALA A 139 9.77 3.92 -5.26
CA ALA A 139 9.45 4.72 -6.42
C ALA A 139 10.58 4.93 -7.46
N THR A 140 11.82 4.50 -7.20
CA THR A 140 12.97 4.80 -8.06
C THR A 140 12.95 4.13 -9.42
N LEU A 141 12.13 3.09 -9.59
CA LEU A 141 12.02 2.28 -10.83
C LEU A 141 10.79 2.59 -11.67
N ILE A 142 10.06 3.66 -11.31
CA ILE A 142 8.89 4.13 -12.05
C ILE A 142 9.35 4.99 -13.23
N ASP A 143 9.00 4.57 -14.43
CA ASP A 143 9.27 5.28 -15.68
C ASP A 143 7.98 5.45 -16.51
N GLN A 144 8.05 6.16 -17.63
CA GLN A 144 6.89 6.41 -18.49
C GLN A 144 6.27 5.09 -18.99
N LYS A 145 7.11 4.14 -19.41
CA LYS A 145 6.64 2.84 -19.88
C LYS A 145 5.87 2.10 -18.78
N PHE A 146 6.35 2.13 -17.54
CA PHE A 146 5.67 1.49 -16.43
C PHE A 146 4.32 2.14 -16.14
N CYS A 147 4.20 3.47 -16.24
CA CYS A 147 2.91 4.16 -16.13
C CYS A 147 1.92 3.72 -17.20
N ASP A 148 2.37 3.55 -18.44
CA ASP A 148 1.53 3.06 -19.53
C ASP A 148 1.12 1.61 -19.34
N ASP A 149 2.05 0.74 -18.92
CA ASP A 149 1.76 -0.65 -18.56
C ASP A 149 0.77 -0.76 -17.38
N MET A 150 0.87 0.09 -16.35
CA MET A 150 -0.10 0.13 -15.25
C MET A 150 -1.52 0.42 -15.72
N LYS A 151 -1.70 1.37 -16.65
CA LYS A 151 -3.01 1.69 -17.22
C LYS A 151 -3.53 0.54 -18.09
N ASP A 152 -2.64 -0.11 -18.84
CA ASP A 152 -2.99 -1.26 -19.69
C ASP A 152 -3.53 -2.42 -18.83
N VAL A 153 -2.82 -2.86 -17.81
CA VAL A 153 -3.27 -3.94 -16.91
C VAL A 153 -4.52 -3.54 -16.11
N GLY A 154 -4.56 -2.32 -15.56
CA GLY A 154 -5.72 -1.70 -14.93
C GLY A 154 -6.07 -2.19 -13.53
N ASN A 155 -5.34 -3.15 -12.98
CA ASN A 155 -5.59 -3.77 -11.66
C ASN A 155 -4.39 -3.71 -10.70
N LEU A 156 -3.38 -2.89 -11.03
CA LEU A 156 -2.21 -2.60 -10.20
C LEU A 156 -2.28 -1.17 -9.67
N THR A 157 -2.06 -0.97 -8.37
CA THR A 157 -1.82 0.34 -7.76
C THR A 157 -0.53 0.32 -6.96
N LEU A 158 -0.02 1.49 -6.60
CA LEU A 158 1.24 1.64 -5.88
C LEU A 158 1.02 2.36 -4.55
N ALA A 159 1.81 2.01 -3.54
CA ALA A 159 2.00 2.78 -2.32
C ALA A 159 3.46 3.23 -2.27
N LEU A 160 3.68 4.52 -2.54
CA LEU A 160 5.02 5.11 -2.62
C LEU A 160 5.55 5.40 -1.23
N SER A 161 6.75 4.94 -0.96
CA SER A 161 7.39 5.15 0.34
C SER A 161 7.89 6.58 0.48
N ILE A 162 7.38 7.29 1.52
CA ILE A 162 7.77 8.66 1.87
C ILE A 162 7.65 8.86 3.38
N GLU A 163 8.54 9.69 3.96
CA GLU A 163 8.68 9.82 5.42
C GLU A 163 8.43 11.27 5.93
N GLY A 164 7.66 12.06 5.20
CA GLY A 164 7.37 13.46 5.55
C GLY A 164 8.20 14.48 4.78
N SER A 165 8.97 15.34 5.45
CA SER A 165 9.83 16.32 4.80
C SER A 165 11.03 15.67 4.10
N GLU A 166 11.69 16.44 3.22
CA GLU A 166 12.94 16.01 2.56
C GLU A 166 13.99 15.54 3.58
N GLU A 167 14.19 16.32 4.65
CA GLU A 167 15.12 16.00 5.73
C GLU A 167 14.77 14.65 6.39
N SER A 168 13.53 14.46 6.81
CA SER A 168 13.08 13.21 7.45
C SER A 168 13.18 12.03 6.51
N ASN A 169 12.81 12.22 5.26
CA ASN A 169 12.85 11.19 4.23
C ASN A 169 14.28 10.75 3.92
N ASP A 170 15.17 11.71 3.65
CA ASP A 170 16.54 11.43 3.27
C ASP A 170 17.38 10.93 4.45
N PHE A 171 17.06 11.36 5.68
CA PHE A 171 17.67 10.78 6.89
C PHE A 171 17.47 9.27 6.98
N ARG A 172 16.27 8.78 6.67
CA ARG A 172 15.96 7.34 6.77
C ARG A 172 16.29 6.58 5.48
N ARG A 173 16.01 7.17 4.31
CA ARG A 173 16.07 6.49 3.01
C ARG A 173 17.31 6.78 2.19
N GLY A 174 18.13 7.75 2.64
CA GLY A 174 19.35 8.18 1.95
C GLY A 174 19.12 9.40 1.06
N THR A 175 20.19 10.15 0.87
CA THR A 175 20.20 11.44 0.17
C THR A 175 19.56 11.37 -1.22
N GLY A 176 18.69 12.32 -1.52
CA GLY A 176 17.98 12.44 -2.79
C GLY A 176 16.82 11.42 -2.98
N ALA A 177 16.49 10.62 -1.95
CA ALA A 177 15.34 9.70 -2.01
C ALA A 177 14.04 10.48 -2.11
N TYR A 178 13.91 11.58 -1.37
CA TYR A 178 12.74 12.45 -1.41
C TYR A 178 12.47 12.98 -2.83
N GLU A 179 13.49 13.58 -3.44
CA GLU A 179 13.38 14.16 -4.79
C GLU A 179 12.95 13.09 -5.82
N ARG A 180 13.52 11.88 -5.75
CA ARG A 180 13.13 10.78 -6.63
C ARG A 180 11.68 10.38 -6.45
N THR A 181 11.20 10.31 -5.21
CA THR A 181 9.79 9.99 -4.91
C THR A 181 8.86 11.08 -5.43
N ILE A 182 9.19 12.36 -5.23
CA ILE A 182 8.38 13.48 -5.75
C ILE A 182 8.31 13.46 -7.28
N LYS A 183 9.42 13.20 -7.96
CA LYS A 183 9.45 13.06 -9.44
C LYS A 183 8.56 11.90 -9.92
N ALA A 184 8.58 10.77 -9.22
CA ALA A 184 7.71 9.64 -9.53
C ALA A 184 6.22 9.98 -9.32
N MET A 185 5.86 10.71 -8.24
CA MET A 185 4.50 11.21 -8.02
C MET A 185 4.04 12.11 -9.17
N GLU A 186 4.88 13.05 -9.61
CA GLU A 186 4.58 13.94 -10.74
C GLU A 186 4.35 13.18 -12.03
N LEU A 187 5.16 12.14 -12.27
CA LEU A 187 5.01 11.27 -13.44
C LEU A 187 3.69 10.48 -13.38
N LEU A 188 3.36 9.89 -12.24
CA LEU A 188 2.12 9.15 -12.03
C LEU A 188 0.89 10.08 -12.17
N LYS A 189 0.93 11.27 -11.58
CA LYS A 189 -0.13 12.29 -11.70
C LYS A 189 -0.33 12.69 -13.17
N LYS A 190 0.77 13.00 -13.88
CA LYS A 190 0.73 13.36 -15.31
C LYS A 190 0.08 12.26 -16.16
N ASN A 191 0.36 11.00 -15.84
CA ASN A 191 -0.18 9.83 -16.53
C ASN A 191 -1.56 9.40 -16.01
N LYS A 192 -2.15 10.13 -15.04
CA LYS A 192 -3.44 9.82 -14.42
C LYS A 192 -3.51 8.43 -13.81
N CYS A 193 -2.42 7.95 -13.21
CA CYS A 193 -2.35 6.67 -12.51
C CYS A 193 -2.85 6.80 -11.06
N ILE A 194 -3.52 5.77 -10.55
CA ILE A 194 -3.88 5.66 -9.13
C ILE A 194 -2.65 5.29 -8.33
N TYR A 195 -2.37 6.05 -7.27
CA TYR A 195 -1.36 5.69 -6.29
C TYR A 195 -1.68 6.29 -4.92
N GLY A 196 -1.06 5.75 -3.92
CA GLY A 196 -1.07 6.26 -2.56
C GLY A 196 0.34 6.27 -1.97
N LEU A 197 0.38 6.40 -0.66
CA LEU A 197 1.61 6.54 0.11
C LEU A 197 1.77 5.36 1.06
N SER A 198 3.01 4.99 1.33
CA SER A 198 3.43 4.11 2.42
C SER A 198 4.33 4.92 3.34
N ILE A 199 3.85 5.20 4.54
CA ILE A 199 4.50 6.10 5.48
C ILE A 199 4.86 5.32 6.73
N CYS A 200 6.16 5.14 6.98
CA CYS A 200 6.62 4.61 8.24
C CYS A 200 6.83 5.77 9.22
N TYR A 201 5.92 5.94 10.18
CA TYR A 201 6.10 6.96 11.21
C TYR A 201 7.00 6.50 12.34
N THR A 202 7.85 7.40 12.77
CA THR A 202 8.91 7.20 13.76
C THR A 202 8.84 8.29 14.82
N SER A 203 9.61 8.14 15.91
CA SER A 203 9.78 9.20 16.91
C SER A 203 10.21 10.55 16.33
N GLN A 204 10.85 10.55 15.15
CA GLN A 204 11.46 11.74 14.57
C GLN A 204 10.60 12.42 13.49
N ASN A 205 9.57 11.76 12.97
CA ASN A 205 8.79 12.30 11.84
C ASN A 205 7.28 12.39 12.08
N VAL A 206 6.76 11.96 13.23
CA VAL A 206 5.31 11.99 13.51
C VAL A 206 4.70 13.37 13.21
N ASP A 207 5.32 14.45 13.71
CA ASP A 207 4.82 15.81 13.52
C ASP A 207 4.86 16.25 12.04
N LYS A 208 5.81 15.70 11.25
CA LYS A 208 5.94 16.01 9.82
C LYS A 208 4.90 15.28 9.00
N VAL A 209 4.71 13.98 9.23
CA VAL A 209 3.77 13.15 8.44
C VAL A 209 2.31 13.40 8.79
N THR A 210 2.03 14.12 9.86
CA THR A 210 0.68 14.56 10.27
C THR A 210 0.43 16.04 10.05
N SER A 211 1.42 16.80 9.57
CA SER A 211 1.27 18.24 9.33
C SER A 211 0.33 18.53 8.16
N ASP A 212 -0.37 19.64 8.25
CA ASP A 212 -1.26 20.09 7.17
C ASP A 212 -0.50 20.34 5.88
N GLU A 213 0.71 20.91 5.97
CA GLU A 213 1.58 21.19 4.83
C GLU A 213 1.96 19.92 4.07
N PHE A 214 2.32 18.85 4.80
CA PHE A 214 2.65 17.57 4.18
C PHE A 214 1.44 16.94 3.51
N ILE A 215 0.29 16.92 4.19
CA ILE A 215 -0.94 16.33 3.66
C ILE A 215 -1.43 17.09 2.43
N ASP A 216 -1.43 18.43 2.47
CA ASP A 216 -1.82 19.26 1.32
C ASP A 216 -0.88 19.02 0.13
N LEU A 217 0.42 18.96 0.37
CA LEU A 217 1.40 18.65 -0.68
C LEU A 217 1.13 17.27 -1.30
N MET A 218 0.84 16.24 -0.50
CA MET A 218 0.58 14.89 -1.00
C MET A 218 -0.72 14.82 -1.82
N ILE A 219 -1.77 15.50 -1.37
CA ILE A 219 -3.02 15.65 -2.13
C ILE A 219 -2.75 16.40 -3.45
N ASP A 220 -1.98 17.46 -3.40
CA ASP A 220 -1.64 18.27 -4.57
C ASP A 220 -0.78 17.47 -5.57
N LYS A 221 0.13 16.62 -5.10
CA LYS A 221 0.88 15.68 -5.94
C LYS A 221 -0.01 14.59 -6.53
N GLY A 222 -1.21 14.35 -6.00
CA GLY A 222 -2.21 13.44 -6.59
C GLY A 222 -2.40 12.13 -5.85
N ALA A 223 -1.81 11.96 -4.66
CA ALA A 223 -2.03 10.76 -3.83
C ALA A 223 -3.52 10.61 -3.48
N LYS A 224 -4.03 9.39 -3.50
CA LYS A 224 -5.43 9.07 -3.21
C LYS A 224 -5.62 8.37 -1.87
N PHE A 225 -4.59 7.73 -1.35
CA PHE A 225 -4.63 7.09 -0.04
C PHE A 225 -3.24 7.15 0.61
N ALA A 226 -3.21 6.98 1.94
CA ALA A 226 -1.97 6.83 2.69
C ALA A 226 -2.11 5.70 3.72
N LEU A 227 -1.16 4.77 3.67
CA LEU A 227 -1.03 3.66 4.61
C LEU A 227 0.09 4.01 5.58
N TYR A 228 -0.27 4.19 6.84
CA TYR A 228 0.67 4.48 7.91
C TYR A 228 1.11 3.19 8.60
N PHE A 229 2.38 3.12 8.92
CA PHE A 229 3.01 2.00 9.61
C PHE A 229 3.80 2.52 10.80
N ASN A 230 3.50 2.00 11.96
CA ASN A 230 4.34 2.23 13.14
C ASN A 230 5.72 1.60 12.93
N TYR A 231 6.78 2.37 13.14
CA TYR A 231 8.12 1.79 13.13
C TYR A 231 8.26 0.73 14.22
N MET A 232 8.66 -0.46 13.83
CA MET A 232 8.97 -1.57 14.73
C MET A 232 10.46 -1.92 14.60
N PRO A 233 11.20 -2.02 15.72
CA PRO A 233 12.63 -2.31 15.73
C PRO A 233 12.87 -3.81 15.55
N VAL A 234 12.63 -4.32 14.35
CA VAL A 234 12.83 -5.73 13.99
C VAL A 234 13.98 -5.87 13.02
N GLY A 235 14.67 -7.03 13.07
CA GLY A 235 15.81 -7.34 12.22
C GLY A 235 17.13 -6.76 12.69
N THR A 236 18.20 -7.14 12.00
CA THR A 236 19.59 -6.80 12.36
C THR A 236 19.92 -5.31 12.23
N GLY A 237 19.12 -4.56 11.47
CA GLY A 237 19.27 -3.12 11.27
C GLY A 237 18.36 -2.27 12.15
N ALA A 238 17.77 -2.83 13.22
CA ALA A 238 16.87 -2.12 14.12
C ALA A 238 17.54 -0.90 14.78
N VAL A 239 16.79 0.21 14.88
CA VAL A 239 17.24 1.50 15.45
C VAL A 239 16.23 1.91 16.52
N GLU A 240 16.56 1.72 17.79
CA GLU A 240 15.64 1.95 18.91
C GLU A 240 15.16 3.40 19.01
N GLU A 241 16.01 4.36 18.66
CA GLU A 241 15.71 5.79 18.69
C GLU A 241 14.58 6.20 17.72
N LEU A 242 14.23 5.32 16.77
CA LEU A 242 13.12 5.55 15.83
C LEU A 242 11.77 5.09 16.37
N ILE A 243 11.72 4.41 17.52
CA ILE A 243 10.46 3.93 18.10
C ILE A 243 9.61 5.12 18.55
N PRO A 244 8.36 5.26 18.06
CA PRO A 244 7.46 6.31 18.51
C PRO A 244 7.12 6.17 19.99
N THR A 245 7.04 7.29 20.72
CA THR A 245 6.61 7.29 22.11
C THR A 245 5.12 6.94 22.24
N PRO A 246 4.64 6.53 23.43
CA PRO A 246 3.22 6.29 23.66
C PRO A 246 2.35 7.51 23.33
N GLU A 247 2.83 8.73 23.61
CA GLU A 247 2.14 10.00 23.32
C GLU A 247 2.04 10.21 21.81
N GLN A 248 3.11 9.93 21.06
CA GLN A 248 3.13 10.04 19.60
C GLN A 248 2.19 9.01 18.94
N ARG A 249 2.13 7.78 19.46
CA ARG A 249 1.17 6.77 19.01
C ARG A 249 -0.28 7.20 19.30
N THR A 250 -0.52 7.76 20.48
CA THR A 250 -1.83 8.31 20.86
C THR A 250 -2.23 9.47 19.94
N HIS A 251 -1.27 10.36 19.61
CA HIS A 251 -1.48 11.43 18.63
C HIS A 251 -1.90 10.86 17.26
N MET A 252 -1.15 9.88 16.72
CA MET A 252 -1.45 9.23 15.44
C MET A 252 -2.86 8.64 15.41
N TYR A 253 -3.26 7.92 16.45
CA TYR A 253 -4.59 7.33 16.56
C TYR A 253 -5.72 8.37 16.45
N PHE A 254 -5.64 9.47 17.20
CA PHE A 254 -6.66 10.52 17.13
C PHE A 254 -6.60 11.32 15.84
N TRP A 255 -5.41 11.56 15.31
CA TRP A 255 -5.23 12.25 14.04
C TRP A 255 -5.84 11.45 12.88
N LEU A 256 -5.58 10.16 12.79
CA LEU A 256 -6.18 9.27 11.78
C LEU A 256 -7.71 9.24 11.86
N LYS A 257 -8.26 9.18 13.06
CA LYS A 257 -9.72 9.30 13.27
C LYS A 257 -10.27 10.63 12.77
N LYS A 258 -9.57 11.73 13.05
CA LYS A 258 -9.94 13.07 12.58
C LYS A 258 -9.92 13.16 11.06
N MET A 259 -8.92 12.59 10.40
CA MET A 259 -8.83 12.51 8.95
C MET A 259 -10.02 11.72 8.35
N ARG A 260 -10.26 10.51 8.83
CA ARG A 260 -11.30 9.62 8.30
C ARG A 260 -12.73 10.10 8.49
N ASN A 261 -13.02 10.83 9.56
CA ASN A 261 -14.35 11.38 9.77
C ASN A 261 -14.61 12.70 9.00
N GLY A 262 -13.66 13.12 8.17
CA GLY A 262 -13.76 14.29 7.32
C GLY A 262 -13.59 15.65 8.03
N LYS A 263 -13.30 15.66 9.35
CA LYS A 263 -13.18 16.90 10.14
C LYS A 263 -12.01 17.79 9.75
N THR A 264 -11.04 17.25 9.02
CA THR A 264 -9.90 18.01 8.49
C THR A 264 -10.22 18.73 7.18
N GLY A 265 -11.28 18.33 6.48
CA GLY A 265 -11.57 18.82 5.13
C GLY A 265 -10.58 18.32 4.05
N LYS A 266 -9.66 17.41 4.41
CA LYS A 266 -8.62 16.89 3.50
C LYS A 266 -9.14 15.66 2.74
N PRO A 267 -9.28 15.67 1.40
CA PRO A 267 -9.79 14.54 0.61
C PRO A 267 -8.71 13.49 0.36
N LEU A 268 -8.21 12.87 1.43
CA LEU A 268 -7.23 11.77 1.41
C LEU A 268 -7.71 10.65 2.32
N PHE A 269 -7.80 9.42 1.80
CA PHE A 269 -8.11 8.25 2.61
C PHE A 269 -6.85 7.82 3.37
N VAL A 270 -6.95 7.67 4.69
CA VAL A 270 -5.81 7.28 5.54
C VAL A 270 -6.16 6.04 6.38
N MET A 271 -5.17 5.17 6.59
CA MET A 271 -5.30 3.96 7.39
C MET A 271 -4.00 3.69 8.15
N ASP A 272 -4.08 3.25 9.40
CA ASP A 272 -2.96 2.70 10.14
C ASP A 272 -3.01 1.18 10.07
N PHE A 273 -1.94 0.57 9.59
CA PHE A 273 -1.91 -0.87 9.37
C PHE A 273 -1.89 -1.67 10.69
N GLN A 274 -1.28 -1.13 11.74
CA GLN A 274 -1.18 -1.80 13.04
C GLN A 274 -2.26 -1.36 14.04
N ASP A 275 -2.62 -0.09 14.07
CA ASP A 275 -3.43 0.49 15.14
C ASP A 275 -4.94 0.59 14.81
N ASP A 276 -5.37 0.20 13.60
CA ASP A 276 -6.79 0.18 13.20
C ASP A 276 -7.57 -1.08 13.67
N GLY A 277 -7.03 -1.84 14.62
CA GLY A 277 -7.63 -3.07 15.12
C GLY A 277 -9.07 -2.92 15.65
N GLU A 278 -9.46 -1.75 16.18
CA GLU A 278 -10.83 -1.50 16.64
C GLU A 278 -11.88 -1.64 15.54
N TYR A 279 -11.55 -1.26 14.28
CA TYR A 279 -12.47 -1.33 13.15
C TYR A 279 -12.64 -2.73 12.58
N VAL A 280 -11.68 -3.61 12.84
CA VAL A 280 -11.65 -4.98 12.32
C VAL A 280 -11.70 -6.04 13.42
N GLY A 281 -11.91 -5.62 14.68
CA GLY A 281 -12.05 -6.51 15.83
C GLY A 281 -10.74 -7.12 16.31
N GLY A 282 -9.62 -6.42 16.19
CA GLY A 282 -8.29 -6.82 16.67
C GLY A 282 -7.26 -6.99 15.57
N CYS A 283 -6.10 -7.61 15.88
CA CYS A 283 -5.01 -7.84 14.94
C CYS A 283 -5.48 -8.59 13.69
N ILE A 284 -5.04 -8.15 12.52
CA ILE A 284 -5.40 -8.73 11.21
C ILE A 284 -4.40 -9.76 10.69
N ALA A 285 -3.22 -9.87 11.32
CA ALA A 285 -2.13 -10.76 10.92
C ALA A 285 -2.36 -12.25 11.30
N GLY A 286 -1.37 -13.06 11.04
CA GLY A 286 -1.36 -14.49 11.41
C GLY A 286 -2.44 -15.30 10.71
N GLY A 287 -2.75 -15.00 9.46
CA GLY A 287 -3.78 -15.68 8.68
C GLY A 287 -5.22 -15.26 8.97
N ARG A 288 -5.45 -14.31 9.89
CA ARG A 288 -6.81 -13.85 10.19
C ARG A 288 -7.43 -13.10 9.02
N ASN A 289 -6.82 -12.01 8.58
CA ASN A 289 -7.22 -11.26 7.39
C ASN A 289 -6.14 -11.27 6.33
N TYR A 290 -4.87 -11.42 6.74
CA TYR A 290 -3.74 -11.64 5.84
C TYR A 290 -2.68 -12.55 6.46
N PHE A 291 -1.86 -13.13 5.62
CA PHE A 291 -0.54 -13.65 5.97
C PHE A 291 0.51 -13.14 4.98
N HIS A 292 1.76 -13.27 5.37
CA HIS A 292 2.90 -12.82 4.61
C HIS A 292 3.71 -14.01 4.14
N ILE A 293 4.05 -14.04 2.85
CA ILE A 293 4.97 -15.00 2.25
C ILE A 293 6.25 -14.25 1.94
N ASN A 294 7.33 -14.59 2.61
CA ASN A 294 8.62 -13.95 2.40
C ASN A 294 9.29 -14.44 1.10
N SER A 295 10.42 -13.84 0.74
CA SER A 295 11.15 -14.18 -0.49
C SER A 295 11.88 -15.53 -0.47
N ALA A 296 11.84 -16.26 0.65
CA ALA A 296 12.26 -17.68 0.76
C ALA A 296 11.08 -18.64 0.57
N GLY A 297 9.84 -18.14 0.56
CA GLY A 297 8.62 -18.94 0.49
C GLY A 297 8.04 -19.34 1.84
N ASP A 298 8.60 -18.83 2.95
CA ASP A 298 8.07 -19.07 4.30
C ASP A 298 6.87 -18.15 4.60
N ILE A 299 5.98 -18.61 5.51
CA ILE A 299 4.80 -17.89 5.98
C ILE A 299 5.00 -17.42 7.41
#